data_09c1580142fc0630e9ba8c4dd3c7ad6d
#
_entry.id   09c1580142fc0630e9ba8c4dd3c7ad6d
#
_cell.length_a   1.000
_cell.length_b   1.000
_cell.length_c   1.000
_cell.angle_alpha   90.00
_cell.angle_beta   90.00
_cell.angle_gamma   90.00
#
_symmetry.space_group_name_H-M   'P 1'
#
loop_
_entity.id
_entity.type
_entity.pdbx_description
1 polymer ?
#
loop_
_entity_poly.entity_id
_entity_poly.type
_entity_poly.pdbx_seq_one_letter_code
_entity_poly.pdbx_strand_id
1 'polypeptide(L)'
;MIGSEGTLGIITEIVVGLAVRPETPATIIATFPHIKSAAAAAAALLKFKPSMLEIIDQTTLKAVESWHPLGFEIAGSVLLMQLDEDQDRADEVLKLCESFEMIDGAASTDAADAVEFIRVRKLAYPALERLGATLLDDVAVPISKIAELVERVEALSTKYDLTIGIFGHAGDGNMHPTIVHDHGDLKAQERAIAAFGEIVEIAQSLGGTASGEHGIGSIKQGFAAAELSPAVIELQRAIKKAFDPKGILNPGKKLP
;
A
#
# COMPACT_ATOMS: atom_id res chain seq x y z
N MET A 1 -15.96 -15.36 -7.59
CA MET A 1 -14.91 -16.22 -7.01
C MET A 1 -13.70 -15.38 -6.63
N ILE A 2 -13.16 -14.54 -7.54
CA ILE A 2 -12.10 -13.58 -7.21
C ILE A 2 -12.64 -12.60 -6.16
N GLY A 3 -11.83 -12.29 -5.14
CA GLY A 3 -12.22 -11.45 -4.02
C GLY A 3 -13.17 -12.10 -3.00
N SER A 4 -13.50 -13.39 -3.15
CA SER A 4 -14.39 -14.10 -2.20
C SER A 4 -13.67 -14.59 -0.94
N GLU A 5 -12.36 -14.49 -0.86
CA GLU A 5 -11.54 -14.97 0.26
C GLU A 5 -11.80 -16.46 0.60
N GLY A 6 -12.03 -17.30 -0.42
CA GLY A 6 -12.32 -18.72 -0.24
C GLY A 6 -13.70 -19.03 0.35
N THR A 7 -14.58 -18.05 0.53
CA THR A 7 -15.91 -18.26 1.13
C THR A 7 -16.93 -18.85 0.17
N LEU A 8 -16.71 -18.81 -1.14
CA LEU A 8 -17.65 -19.29 -2.17
C LEU A 8 -17.22 -20.58 -2.86
N GLY A 9 -15.95 -20.95 -2.75
CA GLY A 9 -15.41 -22.14 -3.42
C GLY A 9 -13.90 -22.16 -3.43
N ILE A 10 -13.34 -23.23 -3.98
CA ILE A 10 -11.90 -23.42 -4.17
C ILE A 10 -11.62 -23.33 -5.67
N ILE A 11 -10.70 -22.44 -6.07
CA ILE A 11 -10.24 -22.32 -7.46
C ILE A 11 -9.20 -23.43 -7.68
N THR A 12 -9.52 -24.39 -8.53
CA THR A 12 -8.65 -25.54 -8.81
C THR A 12 -7.93 -25.44 -10.15
N GLU A 13 -8.43 -24.62 -11.06
CA GLU A 13 -7.87 -24.44 -12.40
C GLU A 13 -8.12 -23.02 -12.89
N ILE A 14 -7.12 -22.42 -13.55
CA ILE A 14 -7.21 -21.08 -14.12
C ILE A 14 -6.64 -21.13 -15.53
N VAL A 15 -7.39 -20.61 -16.50
CA VAL A 15 -6.94 -20.38 -17.87
C VAL A 15 -6.71 -18.89 -18.07
N VAL A 16 -5.49 -18.50 -18.46
CA VAL A 16 -5.09 -17.11 -18.66
C VAL A 16 -4.59 -16.85 -20.08
N GLY A 17 -4.85 -15.67 -20.61
CA GLY A 17 -4.19 -15.18 -21.80
C GLY A 17 -2.74 -14.77 -21.47
N LEU A 18 -1.82 -15.03 -22.39
CA LEU A 18 -0.43 -14.60 -22.26
C LEU A 18 -0.24 -13.25 -22.96
N ALA A 19 0.51 -12.37 -22.33
CA ALA A 19 1.01 -11.14 -22.94
C ALA A 19 2.46 -11.31 -23.38
N VAL A 20 2.87 -10.55 -24.39
CA VAL A 20 4.30 -10.45 -24.74
C VAL A 20 5.01 -9.77 -23.57
N ARG A 21 6.14 -10.36 -23.16
CA ARG A 21 6.96 -9.73 -22.10
C ARG A 21 7.46 -8.38 -22.62
N PRO A 22 7.23 -7.28 -21.90
CA PRO A 22 7.77 -5.98 -22.28
C PRO A 22 9.30 -6.02 -22.28
N GLU A 23 9.92 -5.11 -23.03
CA GLU A 23 11.35 -4.82 -22.92
C GLU A 23 11.66 -4.32 -21.50
N THR A 24 12.96 -4.15 -21.17
CA THR A 24 13.34 -3.64 -19.85
C THR A 24 12.72 -2.25 -19.64
N PRO A 25 11.86 -2.07 -18.64
CA PRO A 25 11.20 -0.78 -18.42
C PRO A 25 12.20 0.31 -18.03
N ALA A 26 11.88 1.57 -18.30
CA ALA A 26 12.57 2.66 -17.63
C ALA A 26 12.13 2.67 -16.16
N THR A 27 13.08 2.48 -15.25
CA THR A 27 12.84 2.55 -13.81
C THR A 27 13.35 3.89 -13.28
N ILE A 28 12.49 4.58 -12.55
CA ILE A 28 12.72 5.95 -12.07
C ILE A 28 12.58 5.93 -10.57
N ILE A 29 13.53 6.57 -9.87
CA ILE A 29 13.46 6.86 -8.45
C ILE A 29 13.50 8.37 -8.25
N ALA A 30 12.65 8.90 -7.38
CA ALA A 30 12.61 10.33 -7.05
C ALA A 30 12.43 10.52 -5.55
N THR A 31 13.25 11.38 -4.93
CA THR A 31 13.23 11.68 -3.51
C THR A 31 12.58 13.03 -3.25
N PHE A 32 11.73 13.09 -2.23
CA PHE A 32 10.98 14.30 -1.85
C PHE A 32 11.17 14.60 -0.36
N PRO A 33 11.11 15.87 0.06
CA PRO A 33 11.30 16.24 1.47
C PRO A 33 10.18 15.68 2.36
N HIS A 34 8.96 15.55 1.81
CA HIS A 34 7.77 15.10 2.52
C HIS A 34 6.97 14.12 1.66
N ILE A 35 6.35 13.15 2.31
CA ILE A 35 5.47 12.18 1.61
C ILE A 35 4.27 12.88 0.94
N LYS A 36 3.85 14.04 1.44
CA LYS A 36 2.81 14.87 0.82
C LYS A 36 3.21 15.35 -0.58
N SER A 37 4.45 15.83 -0.73
CA SER A 37 4.99 16.25 -2.03
C SER A 37 5.11 15.04 -2.98
N ALA A 38 5.58 13.89 -2.48
CA ALA A 38 5.64 12.66 -3.24
C ALA A 38 4.24 12.20 -3.70
N ALA A 39 3.23 12.23 -2.83
CA ALA A 39 1.86 11.85 -3.18
C ALA A 39 1.23 12.81 -4.20
N ALA A 40 1.50 14.10 -4.11
CA ALA A 40 1.05 15.08 -5.11
C ALA A 40 1.72 14.84 -6.48
N ALA A 41 3.02 14.53 -6.49
CA ALA A 41 3.75 14.14 -7.70
C ALA A 41 3.15 12.86 -8.29
N ALA A 42 2.90 11.83 -7.47
CA ALA A 42 2.31 10.56 -7.92
C ALA A 42 1.00 10.75 -8.67
N ALA A 43 0.09 11.58 -8.15
CA ALA A 43 -1.17 11.89 -8.83
C ALA A 43 -0.95 12.54 -10.21
N ALA A 44 0.03 13.42 -10.35
CA ALA A 44 0.37 14.07 -11.63
C ALA A 44 1.06 13.11 -12.61
N LEU A 45 1.76 12.09 -12.10
CA LEU A 45 2.48 11.10 -12.90
C LEU A 45 1.60 10.06 -13.57
N LEU A 46 0.34 9.90 -13.16
CA LEU A 46 -0.60 8.96 -13.78
C LEU A 46 -0.83 9.19 -15.29
N LYS A 47 -0.64 10.43 -15.77
CA LYS A 47 -0.72 10.72 -17.21
C LYS A 47 0.29 9.97 -18.06
N PHE A 48 1.38 9.47 -17.47
CA PHE A 48 2.39 8.65 -18.13
C PHE A 48 2.03 7.16 -18.16
N LYS A 49 0.90 6.76 -17.54
CA LYS A 49 0.42 5.37 -17.44
C LYS A 49 1.50 4.39 -16.94
N PRO A 50 2.10 4.65 -15.78
CA PRO A 50 3.14 3.79 -15.25
C PRO A 50 2.64 2.36 -15.04
N SER A 51 3.47 1.37 -15.31
CA SER A 51 3.22 -0.03 -14.94
C SER A 51 3.46 -0.28 -13.45
N MET A 52 4.24 0.57 -12.80
CA MET A 52 4.46 0.59 -11.35
C MET A 52 4.59 2.04 -10.88
N LEU A 53 3.93 2.37 -9.78
CA LEU A 53 4.09 3.66 -9.10
C LEU A 53 3.92 3.45 -7.59
N GLU A 54 5.05 3.40 -6.89
CA GLU A 54 5.14 3.09 -5.46
C GLU A 54 5.59 4.31 -4.68
N ILE A 55 5.11 4.42 -3.44
CA ILE A 55 5.52 5.48 -2.50
C ILE A 55 6.02 4.83 -1.21
N ILE A 56 7.07 5.41 -0.62
CA ILE A 56 7.67 4.94 0.63
C ILE A 56 8.01 6.16 1.49
N ASP A 57 7.58 6.15 2.75
CA ASP A 57 7.85 7.23 3.69
C ASP A 57 9.27 7.16 4.29
N GLN A 58 9.66 8.26 4.94
CA GLN A 58 10.97 8.37 5.57
C GLN A 58 11.17 7.36 6.72
N THR A 59 10.11 7.02 7.48
CA THR A 59 10.17 6.07 8.59
C THR A 59 10.54 4.68 8.07
N THR A 60 9.88 4.23 7.03
CA THR A 60 10.19 2.95 6.37
C THR A 60 11.60 2.95 5.77
N LEU A 61 11.98 4.04 5.08
CA LEU A 61 13.33 4.15 4.50
C LEU A 61 14.43 4.09 5.56
N LYS A 62 14.26 4.74 6.71
CA LYS A 62 15.20 4.64 7.84
C LYS A 62 15.29 3.23 8.40
N ALA A 63 14.17 2.50 8.46
CA ALA A 63 14.18 1.09 8.86
C ALA A 63 14.96 0.24 7.86
N VAL A 64 14.78 0.46 6.54
CA VAL A 64 15.56 -0.23 5.50
C VAL A 64 17.04 0.09 5.62
N GLU A 65 17.41 1.38 5.72
CA GLU A 65 18.81 1.82 5.82
C GLU A 65 19.52 1.22 7.03
N SER A 66 18.83 1.11 8.16
CA SER A 66 19.41 0.52 9.37
C SER A 66 19.77 -0.96 9.23
N TRP A 67 19.18 -1.63 8.26
CA TRP A 67 19.39 -3.05 7.98
C TRP A 67 20.20 -3.29 6.71
N HIS A 68 19.87 -2.60 5.64
CA HIS A 68 20.54 -2.67 4.34
C HIS A 68 20.82 -1.26 3.82
N PRO A 69 22.09 -0.81 3.89
CA PRO A 69 22.45 0.50 3.36
C PRO A 69 22.02 0.68 1.91
N LEU A 70 21.33 1.77 1.64
CA LEU A 70 20.75 2.07 0.33
C LEU A 70 21.72 2.78 -0.61
N GLY A 71 22.78 3.37 -0.03
CA GLY A 71 23.80 4.07 -0.79
C GLY A 71 23.41 5.50 -1.22
N PHE A 72 22.28 6.00 -0.73
CA PHE A 72 21.86 7.39 -0.91
C PHE A 72 21.35 7.99 0.40
N GLU A 73 21.35 9.32 0.49
CA GLU A 73 20.89 10.03 1.68
C GLU A 73 19.34 9.95 1.80
N ILE A 74 18.86 9.57 2.99
CA ILE A 74 17.41 9.54 3.26
C ILE A 74 16.97 10.93 3.71
N ALA A 75 16.75 11.81 2.75
CA ALA A 75 16.31 13.18 3.00
C ALA A 75 14.78 13.30 3.22
N GLY A 76 14.00 12.26 2.86
CA GLY A 76 12.54 12.29 2.97
C GLY A 76 11.90 11.02 2.42
N SER A 77 10.86 11.16 1.64
CA SER A 77 10.10 10.06 1.03
C SER A 77 10.55 9.79 -0.39
N VAL A 78 10.30 8.58 -0.89
CA VAL A 78 10.69 8.13 -2.23
C VAL A 78 9.47 7.73 -3.04
N LEU A 79 9.45 8.11 -4.32
CA LEU A 79 8.62 7.50 -5.37
C LEU A 79 9.50 6.59 -6.22
N LEU A 80 8.95 5.41 -6.55
CA LEU A 80 9.47 4.49 -7.54
C LEU A 80 8.47 4.34 -8.66
N MET A 81 8.90 4.44 -9.90
CA MET A 81 8.04 4.37 -11.08
C MET A 81 8.67 3.48 -12.15
N GLN A 82 7.85 2.74 -12.88
CA GLN A 82 8.26 2.06 -14.10
C GLN A 82 7.39 2.47 -15.28
N LEU A 83 8.04 2.66 -16.43
CA LEU A 83 7.42 2.86 -17.73
C LEU A 83 7.80 1.68 -18.62
N ASP A 84 6.83 0.85 -18.98
CA ASP A 84 7.01 -0.25 -19.93
C ASP A 84 7.00 0.25 -21.38
N GLU A 85 6.14 1.25 -21.62
CA GLU A 85 6.06 2.00 -22.86
C GLU A 85 6.63 3.41 -22.62
N ASP A 86 6.98 4.13 -23.67
CA ASP A 86 7.46 5.52 -23.60
C ASP A 86 8.70 5.69 -22.68
N GLN A 87 9.66 4.74 -22.72
CA GLN A 87 10.87 4.74 -21.87
C GLN A 87 11.71 6.01 -22.04
N ASP A 88 11.68 6.62 -23.23
CA ASP A 88 12.34 7.88 -23.58
C ASP A 88 11.76 9.09 -22.85
N ARG A 89 10.60 8.96 -22.21
CA ARG A 89 9.96 10.02 -21.42
C ARG A 89 10.39 10.10 -19.97
N ALA A 90 11.38 9.31 -19.55
CA ALA A 90 11.88 9.33 -18.17
C ALA A 90 12.34 10.73 -17.72
N ASP A 91 12.98 11.50 -18.60
CA ASP A 91 13.39 12.89 -18.32
C ASP A 91 12.18 13.82 -18.12
N GLU A 92 11.07 13.60 -18.85
CA GLU A 92 9.83 14.37 -18.63
C GLU A 92 9.21 14.06 -17.26
N VAL A 93 9.33 12.81 -16.81
CA VAL A 93 8.87 12.39 -15.48
C VAL A 93 9.67 13.10 -14.40
N LEU A 94 11.01 13.04 -14.47
CA LEU A 94 11.87 13.73 -13.50
C LEU A 94 11.63 15.24 -13.49
N LYS A 95 11.52 15.87 -14.65
CA LYS A 95 11.19 17.30 -14.74
C LYS A 95 9.82 17.63 -14.15
N LEU A 96 8.85 16.74 -14.26
CA LEU A 96 7.56 16.93 -13.57
C LEU A 96 7.72 16.81 -12.06
N CYS A 97 8.52 15.86 -11.58
CA CYS A 97 8.81 15.71 -10.15
C CYS A 97 9.48 16.95 -9.53
N GLU A 98 10.33 17.65 -10.28
CA GLU A 98 10.93 18.93 -9.83
C GLU A 98 9.87 19.97 -9.46
N SER A 99 8.74 20.00 -10.14
CA SER A 99 7.62 20.92 -9.83
C SER A 99 6.91 20.60 -8.52
N PHE A 100 7.22 19.45 -7.90
CA PHE A 100 6.70 18.98 -6.61
C PHE A 100 7.79 18.88 -5.53
N GLU A 101 8.80 19.74 -5.58
CA GLU A 101 9.87 19.81 -4.59
C GLU A 101 10.80 18.58 -4.57
N MET A 102 10.97 17.87 -5.70
CA MET A 102 11.93 16.78 -5.79
C MET A 102 13.33 17.27 -5.36
N ILE A 103 13.96 16.52 -4.45
CA ILE A 103 15.32 16.81 -3.96
C ILE A 103 16.37 16.21 -4.89
N ASP A 104 16.14 14.95 -5.30
CA ASP A 104 17.03 14.17 -6.14
C ASP A 104 16.23 13.12 -6.91
N GLY A 105 16.75 12.68 -8.04
CA GLY A 105 16.10 11.65 -8.84
C GLY A 105 17.01 11.09 -9.91
N ALA A 106 16.76 9.83 -10.27
CA ALA A 106 17.48 9.11 -11.30
C ALA A 106 16.52 8.24 -12.12
N ALA A 107 16.88 7.99 -13.36
CA ALA A 107 16.20 7.08 -14.25
C ALA A 107 17.21 6.17 -14.95
N SER A 108 16.86 4.92 -15.14
CA SER A 108 17.70 3.95 -15.86
C SER A 108 16.83 2.94 -16.62
N THR A 109 17.34 2.49 -17.76
CA THR A 109 16.83 1.35 -18.51
C THR A 109 17.71 0.12 -18.33
N ASP A 110 18.75 0.21 -17.50
CA ASP A 110 19.60 -0.93 -17.14
C ASP A 110 18.88 -1.84 -16.14
N ALA A 111 18.93 -3.14 -16.39
CA ALA A 111 18.24 -4.12 -15.53
C ALA A 111 18.87 -4.23 -14.12
N ALA A 112 20.18 -3.98 -13.99
CA ALA A 112 20.85 -4.02 -12.69
C ALA A 112 20.45 -2.82 -11.83
N ASP A 113 20.41 -1.61 -12.42
CA ASP A 113 19.92 -0.42 -11.73
C ASP A 113 18.45 -0.57 -11.30
N ALA A 114 17.61 -1.12 -12.19
CA ALA A 114 16.19 -1.38 -11.88
C ALA A 114 16.05 -2.31 -10.66
N VAL A 115 16.88 -3.34 -10.54
CA VAL A 115 16.89 -4.24 -9.38
C VAL A 115 17.23 -3.48 -8.09
N GLU A 116 18.23 -2.59 -8.14
CA GLU A 116 18.64 -1.79 -6.97
C GLU A 116 17.55 -0.78 -6.56
N PHE A 117 16.95 -0.07 -7.52
CA PHE A 117 15.86 0.86 -7.21
C PHE A 117 14.66 0.15 -6.59
N ILE A 118 14.25 -1.00 -7.17
CA ILE A 118 13.11 -1.77 -6.65
C ILE A 118 13.44 -2.48 -5.33
N ARG A 119 14.71 -2.73 -5.04
CA ARG A 119 15.14 -3.37 -3.78
C ARG A 119 14.59 -2.64 -2.55
N VAL A 120 14.56 -1.31 -2.59
CA VAL A 120 14.01 -0.48 -1.50
C VAL A 120 12.57 -0.89 -1.17
N ARG A 121 11.73 -1.04 -2.20
CA ARG A 121 10.33 -1.45 -2.03
C ARG A 121 10.18 -2.86 -1.47
N LYS A 122 11.03 -3.79 -1.95
CA LYS A 122 11.03 -5.19 -1.48
C LYS A 122 11.45 -5.32 -0.02
N LEU A 123 12.30 -4.43 0.46
CA LEU A 123 12.80 -4.43 1.84
C LEU A 123 11.89 -3.67 2.81
N ALA A 124 10.92 -2.88 2.34
CA ALA A 124 10.09 -2.00 3.16
C ALA A 124 9.42 -2.74 4.33
N TYR A 125 8.57 -3.73 4.04
CA TYR A 125 7.88 -4.49 5.08
C TYR A 125 8.84 -5.33 5.95
N PRO A 126 9.76 -6.15 5.38
CA PRO A 126 10.73 -6.88 6.19
C PRO A 126 11.59 -6.02 7.13
N ALA A 127 11.91 -4.80 6.74
CA ALA A 127 12.68 -3.88 7.58
C ALA A 127 11.87 -3.41 8.80
N LEU A 128 10.58 -3.14 8.62
CA LEU A 128 9.68 -2.79 9.72
C LEU A 128 9.44 -3.97 10.66
N GLU A 129 9.28 -5.21 10.15
CA GLU A 129 9.17 -6.43 10.97
C GLU A 129 10.38 -6.67 11.88
N ARG A 130 11.55 -6.20 11.50
CA ARG A 130 12.77 -6.30 12.33
C ARG A 130 12.75 -5.37 13.54
N LEU A 131 11.94 -4.32 13.51
CA LEU A 131 11.83 -3.37 14.63
C LEU A 131 10.93 -3.88 15.76
N GLY A 132 10.01 -4.82 15.47
CA GLY A 132 9.09 -5.35 16.48
C GLY A 132 7.96 -6.17 15.87
N ALA A 133 6.93 -6.43 16.66
CA ALA A 133 5.68 -7.00 16.16
C ALA A 133 4.96 -5.98 15.29
N THR A 134 4.39 -6.42 14.17
CA THR A 134 3.75 -5.53 13.21
C THR A 134 2.25 -5.80 13.07
N LEU A 135 1.48 -4.71 12.89
CA LEU A 135 0.13 -4.74 12.33
C LEU A 135 0.17 -3.97 11.00
N LEU A 136 0.17 -4.73 9.92
CA LEU A 136 0.09 -4.16 8.56
C LEU A 136 -1.36 -3.93 8.22
N ASP A 137 -1.71 -2.68 7.94
CA ASP A 137 -3.02 -2.33 7.39
C ASP A 137 -2.97 -2.34 5.86
N ASP A 138 -4.14 -2.38 5.25
CA ASP A 138 -4.36 -2.38 3.81
C ASP A 138 -5.63 -1.59 3.56
N VAL A 139 -5.47 -0.32 3.25
CA VAL A 139 -6.57 0.61 2.98
C VAL A 139 -6.39 1.24 1.61
N ALA A 140 -7.48 1.53 0.93
CA ALA A 140 -7.42 2.27 -0.31
C ALA A 140 -8.23 3.56 -0.21
N VAL A 141 -7.72 4.63 -0.84
CA VAL A 141 -8.39 5.92 -0.95
C VAL A 141 -8.34 6.40 -2.40
N PRO A 142 -9.22 7.32 -2.82
CA PRO A 142 -9.02 8.00 -4.10
C PRO A 142 -7.61 8.59 -4.16
N ILE A 143 -6.93 8.45 -5.30
CA ILE A 143 -5.51 8.84 -5.45
C ILE A 143 -5.25 10.28 -5.00
N SER A 144 -6.20 11.19 -5.28
CA SER A 144 -6.15 12.60 -4.83
C SER A 144 -6.21 12.77 -3.30
N LYS A 145 -6.48 11.70 -2.56
CA LYS A 145 -6.59 11.68 -1.11
C LYS A 145 -5.41 11.00 -0.41
N ILE A 146 -4.45 10.46 -1.16
CA ILE A 146 -3.25 9.80 -0.59
C ILE A 146 -2.50 10.78 0.34
N ALA A 147 -2.25 12.01 -0.10
CA ALA A 147 -1.54 13.01 0.70
C ALA A 147 -2.24 13.30 2.04
N GLU A 148 -3.58 13.41 2.02
CA GLU A 148 -4.39 13.65 3.22
C GLU A 148 -4.42 12.41 4.13
N LEU A 149 -4.54 11.21 3.56
CA LEU A 149 -4.46 9.95 4.32
C LEU A 149 -3.15 9.87 5.08
N VAL A 150 -2.03 10.05 4.37
CA VAL A 150 -0.70 9.93 4.95
C VAL A 150 -0.46 10.95 6.06
N GLU A 151 -0.81 12.22 5.85
CA GLU A 151 -0.68 13.28 6.87
C GLU A 151 -1.46 12.90 8.15
N ARG A 152 -2.66 12.36 8.01
CA ARG A 152 -3.48 11.93 9.15
C ARG A 152 -2.92 10.69 9.83
N VAL A 153 -2.38 9.73 9.07
CA VAL A 153 -1.74 8.51 9.61
C VAL A 153 -0.43 8.85 10.33
N GLU A 154 0.40 9.75 9.80
CA GLU A 154 1.61 10.23 10.47
C GLU A 154 1.28 10.85 11.86
N ALA A 155 0.18 11.58 11.98
CA ALA A 155 -0.26 12.14 13.26
C ALA A 155 -0.61 11.05 14.30
N LEU A 156 -1.05 9.86 13.86
CA LEU A 156 -1.34 8.74 14.76
C LEU A 156 -0.08 8.17 15.42
N SER A 157 1.07 8.22 14.75
CA SER A 157 2.35 7.82 15.33
C SER A 157 2.62 8.57 16.64
N THR A 158 2.43 9.88 16.64
CA THR A 158 2.56 10.70 17.85
C THR A 158 1.42 10.45 18.85
N LYS A 159 0.19 10.36 18.37
CA LYS A 159 -1.01 10.17 19.23
C LYS A 159 -0.95 8.90 20.04
N TYR A 160 -0.50 7.82 19.43
CA TYR A 160 -0.46 6.49 20.05
C TYR A 160 0.92 6.10 20.59
N ASP A 161 1.93 6.96 20.42
CA ASP A 161 3.32 6.67 20.78
C ASP A 161 3.78 5.32 20.18
N LEU A 162 3.70 5.24 18.85
CA LEU A 162 4.01 4.05 18.06
C LEU A 162 4.83 4.44 16.82
N THR A 163 5.66 3.55 16.34
CA THR A 163 6.28 3.67 15.02
C THR A 163 5.28 3.22 13.96
N ILE A 164 5.00 4.07 12.98
CA ILE A 164 4.15 3.74 11.83
C ILE A 164 4.95 4.04 10.57
N GLY A 165 5.28 3.01 9.79
CA GLY A 165 5.87 3.16 8.46
C GLY A 165 4.76 3.12 7.40
N ILE A 166 4.89 3.91 6.34
CA ILE A 166 3.89 4.00 5.28
C ILE A 166 4.55 3.74 3.93
N PHE A 167 4.06 2.75 3.23
CA PHE A 167 4.40 2.48 1.84
C PHE A 167 3.15 2.00 1.10
N GLY A 168 3.18 1.97 -0.23
CA GLY A 168 2.01 1.50 -0.98
C GLY A 168 2.04 1.87 -2.44
N HIS A 169 0.94 1.49 -3.09
CA HIS A 169 0.74 1.62 -4.53
C HIS A 169 0.10 2.98 -4.84
N ALA A 170 0.94 4.01 -5.04
CA ALA A 170 0.44 5.36 -5.33
C ALA A 170 -0.31 5.43 -6.67
N GLY A 171 -0.15 4.42 -7.53
CA GLY A 171 -0.82 4.32 -8.83
C GLY A 171 -2.32 4.03 -8.75
N ASP A 172 -2.80 3.40 -7.69
CA ASP A 172 -4.21 3.02 -7.50
C ASP A 172 -4.81 3.45 -6.15
N GLY A 173 -3.99 4.01 -5.26
CA GLY A 173 -4.44 4.54 -3.97
C GLY A 173 -4.41 3.52 -2.84
N ASN A 174 -3.89 2.33 -3.07
CA ASN A 174 -3.75 1.29 -2.05
C ASN A 174 -2.50 1.52 -1.20
N MET A 175 -2.70 1.76 0.09
CA MET A 175 -1.65 2.12 1.03
C MET A 175 -1.56 1.08 2.16
N HIS A 176 -0.32 0.81 2.59
CA HIS A 176 0.00 -0.17 3.62
C HIS A 176 0.65 0.49 4.86
N PRO A 177 -0.08 1.26 5.66
CA PRO A 177 0.41 1.70 6.95
C PRO A 177 0.77 0.49 7.80
N THR A 178 1.99 0.44 8.31
CA THR A 178 2.49 -0.67 9.11
C THR A 178 2.87 -0.17 10.49
N ILE A 179 2.08 -0.57 11.47
CA ILE A 179 2.26 -0.20 12.87
C ILE A 179 3.23 -1.18 13.51
N VAL A 180 4.24 -0.66 14.18
CA VAL A 180 5.25 -1.46 14.89
C VAL A 180 5.11 -1.25 16.39
N HIS A 181 5.13 -2.34 17.16
CA HIS A 181 5.13 -2.29 18.62
C HIS A 181 6.06 -3.36 19.21
N ASP A 182 6.48 -3.18 20.45
CA ASP A 182 7.36 -4.13 21.13
C ASP A 182 6.70 -5.50 21.34
N HIS A 183 7.46 -6.57 21.11
CA HIS A 183 7.00 -7.92 21.36
C HIS A 183 6.67 -8.12 22.84
N GLY A 184 5.47 -8.60 23.15
CA GLY A 184 5.03 -8.91 24.51
C GLY A 184 4.57 -7.71 25.33
N ASP A 185 4.64 -6.47 24.81
CA ASP A 185 4.00 -5.32 25.44
C ASP A 185 2.51 -5.27 25.09
N LEU A 186 1.68 -5.78 25.98
CA LEU A 186 0.22 -5.82 25.78
C LEU A 186 -0.38 -4.43 25.67
N LYS A 187 0.17 -3.41 26.36
CA LYS A 187 -0.33 -2.03 26.27
C LYS A 187 0.01 -1.41 24.93
N ALA A 188 1.22 -1.67 24.42
CA ALA A 188 1.57 -1.22 23.07
C ALA A 188 0.72 -1.93 22.01
N GLN A 189 0.43 -3.21 22.19
CA GLN A 189 -0.48 -3.97 21.31
C GLN A 189 -1.91 -3.39 21.32
N GLU A 190 -2.43 -3.04 22.49
CA GLU A 190 -3.75 -2.38 22.60
C GLU A 190 -3.77 -1.04 21.86
N ARG A 191 -2.72 -0.22 22.01
CA ARG A 191 -2.59 1.04 21.26
C ARG A 191 -2.48 0.80 19.76
N ALA A 192 -1.74 -0.23 19.33
CA ALA A 192 -1.59 -0.59 17.94
C ALA A 192 -2.93 -1.02 17.30
N ILE A 193 -3.75 -1.80 18.01
CA ILE A 193 -5.10 -2.19 17.57
C ILE A 193 -6.00 -0.96 17.46
N ALA A 194 -5.92 -0.02 18.40
CA ALA A 194 -6.70 1.21 18.33
C ALA A 194 -6.26 2.10 17.16
N ALA A 195 -4.95 2.24 16.93
CA ALA A 195 -4.41 2.97 15.79
C ALA A 195 -4.81 2.34 14.44
N PHE A 196 -4.78 1.00 14.35
CA PHE A 196 -5.25 0.26 13.18
C PHE A 196 -6.71 0.58 12.84
N GLY A 197 -7.59 0.56 13.85
CA GLY A 197 -8.99 0.92 13.66
C GLY A 197 -9.17 2.34 13.15
N GLU A 198 -8.43 3.30 13.71
CA GLU A 198 -8.50 4.70 13.31
C GLU A 198 -7.96 4.94 11.90
N ILE A 199 -6.94 4.20 11.46
CA ILE A 199 -6.44 4.25 10.07
C ILE A 199 -7.56 3.86 9.09
N VAL A 200 -8.28 2.77 9.37
CA VAL A 200 -9.41 2.34 8.52
C VAL A 200 -10.51 3.40 8.50
N GLU A 201 -10.88 3.96 9.65
CA GLU A 201 -11.88 5.03 9.75
C GLU A 201 -11.47 6.30 8.98
N ILE A 202 -10.18 6.65 9.03
CA ILE A 202 -9.62 7.75 8.24
C ILE A 202 -9.82 7.47 6.74
N ALA A 203 -9.43 6.29 6.27
CA ALA A 203 -9.58 5.93 4.86
C ALA A 203 -11.04 5.99 4.40
N GLN A 204 -11.97 5.43 5.18
CA GLN A 204 -13.40 5.48 4.89
C GLN A 204 -13.93 6.92 4.88
N SER A 205 -13.48 7.78 5.81
CA SER A 205 -13.88 9.20 5.85
C SER A 205 -13.42 10.00 4.63
N LEU A 206 -12.37 9.53 3.95
CA LEU A 206 -11.83 10.10 2.72
C LEU A 206 -12.50 9.55 1.44
N GLY A 207 -13.54 8.73 1.60
CA GLY A 207 -14.24 8.07 0.48
C GLY A 207 -13.52 6.84 -0.04
N GLY A 208 -12.65 6.27 0.81
CA GLY A 208 -11.92 5.02 0.57
C GLY A 208 -12.61 3.79 1.13
N THR A 209 -11.87 2.72 1.28
CA THR A 209 -12.34 1.40 1.72
C THR A 209 -11.42 0.77 2.75
N ALA A 210 -12.00 -0.10 3.58
CA ALA A 210 -11.30 -0.84 4.62
C ALA A 210 -10.28 -1.86 4.09
N SER A 211 -10.37 -2.25 2.82
CA SER A 211 -9.40 -3.17 2.22
C SER A 211 -9.13 -2.79 0.76
N GLY A 212 -7.87 -2.58 0.43
CA GLY A 212 -7.39 -2.41 -0.93
C GLY A 212 -7.31 -3.76 -1.65
N GLU A 213 -6.40 -4.63 -1.23
CA GLU A 213 -6.13 -5.90 -1.91
C GLU A 213 -6.04 -7.12 -0.97
N HIS A 214 -5.73 -6.96 0.33
CA HIS A 214 -5.50 -8.08 1.25
C HIS A 214 -6.79 -8.76 1.70
N GLY A 215 -7.93 -8.09 1.57
CA GLY A 215 -9.24 -8.60 1.97
C GLY A 215 -9.64 -8.21 3.40
N ILE A 216 -10.84 -8.60 3.77
CA ILE A 216 -11.47 -8.27 5.06
C ILE A 216 -11.05 -9.25 6.15
N GLY A 217 -10.93 -10.53 5.81
CA GLY A 217 -10.58 -11.58 6.77
C GLY A 217 -11.53 -11.62 7.96
N SER A 218 -10.96 -11.69 9.18
CA SER A 218 -11.70 -11.65 10.45
C SER A 218 -11.57 -10.31 11.16
N ILE A 219 -10.51 -9.55 10.90
CA ILE A 219 -10.19 -8.33 11.66
C ILE A 219 -11.02 -7.14 11.19
N LYS A 220 -11.29 -7.06 9.89
CA LYS A 220 -11.95 -5.90 9.26
C LYS A 220 -13.46 -6.06 9.08
N GLN A 221 -14.09 -7.13 9.59
CA GLN A 221 -15.54 -7.38 9.41
C GLN A 221 -16.41 -6.22 9.93
N GLY A 222 -16.08 -5.65 11.08
CA GLY A 222 -16.80 -4.50 11.64
C GLY A 222 -16.73 -3.25 10.75
N PHE A 223 -15.56 -2.99 10.18
CA PHE A 223 -15.36 -1.86 9.25
C PHE A 223 -16.07 -2.09 7.91
N ALA A 224 -16.04 -3.32 7.37
CA ALA A 224 -16.81 -3.67 6.19
C ALA A 224 -18.32 -3.54 6.42
N ALA A 225 -18.81 -3.88 7.61
CA ALA A 225 -20.21 -3.69 7.99
C ALA A 225 -20.61 -2.21 8.04
N ALA A 226 -19.71 -1.33 8.45
CA ALA A 226 -19.94 0.12 8.46
C ALA A 226 -19.93 0.74 7.04
N GLU A 227 -19.15 0.17 6.14
CA GLU A 227 -19.01 0.62 4.75
C GLU A 227 -20.17 0.16 3.85
N LEU A 228 -20.66 -1.05 4.07
CA LEU A 228 -21.66 -1.68 3.22
C LEU A 228 -23.10 -1.40 3.69
N SER A 229 -24.02 -1.19 2.75
CA SER A 229 -25.43 -1.09 3.10
C SER A 229 -25.99 -2.44 3.58
N PRO A 230 -27.00 -2.46 4.46
CA PRO A 230 -27.63 -3.70 4.90
C PRO A 230 -28.09 -4.61 3.76
N ALA A 231 -28.61 -4.03 2.67
CA ALA A 231 -29.04 -4.79 1.50
C ALA A 231 -27.89 -5.51 0.79
N VAL A 232 -26.70 -4.87 0.71
CA VAL A 232 -25.50 -5.50 0.14
C VAL A 232 -25.01 -6.63 1.03
N ILE A 233 -25.03 -6.45 2.35
CA ILE A 233 -24.64 -7.50 3.32
C ILE A 233 -25.58 -8.70 3.20
N GLU A 234 -26.89 -8.49 3.13
CA GLU A 234 -27.88 -9.56 2.95
C GLU A 234 -27.69 -10.30 1.61
N LEU A 235 -27.42 -9.57 0.53
CA LEU A 235 -27.13 -10.16 -0.78
C LEU A 235 -25.88 -11.04 -0.73
N GLN A 236 -24.80 -10.56 -0.12
CA GLN A 236 -23.58 -11.35 0.04
C GLN A 236 -23.82 -12.61 0.86
N ARG A 237 -24.59 -12.53 1.95
CA ARG A 237 -24.98 -13.70 2.76
C ARG A 237 -25.84 -14.71 1.96
N ALA A 238 -26.77 -14.22 1.14
CA ALA A 238 -27.58 -15.07 0.28
C ALA A 238 -26.73 -15.81 -0.77
N ILE A 239 -25.78 -15.12 -1.40
CA ILE A 239 -24.81 -15.70 -2.34
C ILE A 239 -23.98 -16.78 -1.62
N LYS A 240 -23.40 -16.44 -0.45
CA LYS A 240 -22.66 -17.40 0.38
C LYS A 240 -23.48 -18.65 0.65
N LYS A 241 -24.73 -18.51 1.09
CA LYS A 241 -25.62 -19.64 1.40
C LYS A 241 -25.94 -20.50 0.17
N ALA A 242 -26.08 -19.87 -1.01
CA ALA A 242 -26.32 -20.58 -2.25
C ALA A 242 -25.14 -21.45 -2.69
N PHE A 243 -23.90 -20.93 -2.55
CA PHE A 243 -22.68 -21.64 -2.92
C PHE A 243 -22.20 -22.63 -1.84
N ASP A 244 -22.41 -22.30 -0.58
CA ASP A 244 -21.95 -23.08 0.57
C ASP A 244 -23.10 -23.29 1.57
N PRO A 245 -24.11 -24.12 1.24
CA PRO A 245 -25.25 -24.36 2.12
C PRO A 245 -24.87 -25.02 3.46
N LYS A 246 -23.69 -25.66 3.53
CA LYS A 246 -23.16 -26.30 4.75
C LYS A 246 -22.31 -25.38 5.61
N GLY A 247 -21.91 -24.20 5.11
CA GLY A 247 -21.08 -23.24 5.83
C GLY A 247 -19.67 -23.72 6.15
N ILE A 248 -19.08 -24.57 5.30
CA ILE A 248 -17.76 -25.16 5.52
C ILE A 248 -16.61 -24.42 4.82
N LEU A 249 -16.92 -23.55 3.87
CA LEU A 249 -15.92 -22.80 3.10
C LEU A 249 -15.51 -21.54 3.86
N ASN A 250 -14.29 -21.51 4.36
CA ASN A 250 -13.66 -20.42 5.10
C ASN A 250 -14.61 -19.73 6.10
N PRO A 251 -15.12 -20.46 7.11
CA PRO A 251 -16.14 -19.94 8.03
C PRO A 251 -15.60 -18.79 8.88
N GLY A 252 -16.46 -17.78 9.14
CA GLY A 252 -16.13 -16.64 9.98
C GLY A 252 -15.15 -15.63 9.33
N LYS A 253 -15.07 -15.62 8.00
CA LYS A 253 -14.23 -14.68 7.26
C LYS A 253 -15.07 -13.84 6.30
N LYS A 254 -14.58 -12.65 5.98
CA LYS A 254 -15.10 -11.68 5.01
C LYS A 254 -16.48 -11.11 5.35
N LEU A 255 -17.48 -11.95 5.52
CA LEU A 255 -18.86 -11.51 5.72
C LEU A 255 -19.07 -11.00 7.15
N PRO A 256 -19.60 -9.78 7.33
CA PRO A 256 -19.98 -9.26 8.63
C PRO A 256 -21.21 -9.95 9.21
#